data_34c799725846b96f1563a743cd2fa815
#
_entry.id   34c799725846b96f1563a743cd2fa815
#
_cell.length_a   1.000
_cell.length_b   1.000
_cell.length_c   1.000
_cell.angle_alpha   90.00
_cell.angle_beta   90.00
_cell.angle_gamma   90.00
#
_symmetry.space_group_name_H-M   'P 1'
#
loop_
_entity.id
_entity.type
_entity.pdbx_description
1 polymer ?
#
loop_
_entity_poly.entity_id
_entity_poly.type
_entity_poly.pdbx_seq_one_letter_code
_entity_poly.pdbx_strand_id
1 'polypeptide(L)'
;MSSTSTSLGAPPLAPLRQDLGLIGLVGLAHSVSHFSQLLLPPLFPWLKEEFAVSYAQLGFVLTVFFVVSCVVQALSGFWVDRFGPRPVLYAGLACIAAACAGYAWSSSYWMLTFFAGVAGIGNGVFHPVDYTLLNNKVSPSRLGHAYSAHGITGTLGWAIAPLLMTGVTLAYSWRTALAVGGLVAVAVLVVLLFNHGRLAYTPVAVVKKAEGGSMDFLKEPAVWMCFAFFFMFAMVLGVVQAFAPGATRELHGVALATMALCLTIYMCGSAGGMVLGGFLIKDPMRCERVVAVGFAFAAVVAVVLALLPMPAWLVPVMFGLMGFASGTAGPSRDLLVKQSTPPGATGRVYGVVYGGLDVGQAITPLIFGLLMDHGQFRGVLLGLALVQVLLIFSAFRVRSVGRRQPVAA
;
A
#
# COMPACT_ATOMS: atom_id res chain seq x y z
N MET A 1 51.18 29.94 11.61
CA MET A 1 50.53 28.74 12.13
C MET A 1 49.41 28.36 11.15
N SER A 2 49.72 27.39 10.30
CA SER A 2 48.79 26.94 9.22
C SER A 2 47.86 25.87 9.81
N SER A 3 46.60 26.17 9.90
CA SER A 3 45.57 25.20 10.30
C SER A 3 45.22 24.30 9.12
N THR A 4 45.77 23.12 9.09
CA THR A 4 45.38 22.03 8.20
C THR A 4 43.96 21.59 8.57
N SER A 5 42.94 22.05 7.84
CA SER A 5 41.61 21.49 7.89
C SER A 5 41.65 20.08 7.27
N THR A 6 41.69 19.06 8.11
CA THR A 6 41.46 17.68 7.71
C THR A 6 40.02 17.59 7.20
N SER A 7 39.81 17.56 5.89
CA SER A 7 38.58 17.18 5.27
C SER A 7 38.28 15.72 5.68
N LEU A 8 37.33 15.54 6.57
CA LEU A 8 36.74 14.20 6.85
C LEU A 8 36.17 13.71 5.54
N GLY A 9 36.89 12.87 4.82
CA GLY A 9 36.42 12.23 3.60
C GLY A 9 35.10 11.51 3.87
N ALA A 10 34.16 11.64 2.96
CA ALA A 10 32.90 10.90 3.05
C ALA A 10 33.20 9.41 3.26
N PRO A 11 32.47 8.72 4.15
CA PRO A 11 32.70 7.31 4.41
C PRO A 11 32.63 6.52 3.09
N PRO A 12 33.49 5.50 2.91
CA PRO A 12 33.53 4.71 1.69
C PRO A 12 32.16 4.09 1.42
N LEU A 13 31.68 4.20 0.17
CA LEU A 13 30.40 3.63 -0.25
C LEU A 13 30.42 2.11 -0.02
N ALA A 14 29.38 1.56 0.60
CA ALA A 14 29.24 0.12 0.73
C ALA A 14 29.28 -0.57 -0.66
N PRO A 15 29.85 -1.78 -0.78
CA PRO A 15 29.87 -2.53 -2.03
C PRO A 15 28.46 -2.67 -2.61
N LEU A 16 28.29 -2.51 -3.92
CA LEU A 16 26.99 -2.60 -4.59
C LEU A 16 26.24 -3.90 -4.26
N ARG A 17 26.96 -5.02 -4.20
CA ARG A 17 26.39 -6.33 -3.85
C ARG A 17 25.77 -6.36 -2.44
N GLN A 18 26.31 -5.58 -1.50
CA GLN A 18 25.80 -5.48 -0.15
C GLN A 18 24.46 -4.71 -0.13
N ASP A 19 24.40 -3.54 -0.81
CA ASP A 19 23.19 -2.74 -0.92
C ASP A 19 22.08 -3.52 -1.65
N LEU A 20 22.39 -4.14 -2.80
CA LEU A 20 21.43 -4.94 -3.56
C LEU A 20 20.92 -6.13 -2.75
N GLY A 21 21.79 -6.80 -1.97
CA GLY A 21 21.36 -7.90 -1.11
C GLY A 21 20.40 -7.46 -0.02
N LEU A 22 20.63 -6.31 0.61
CA LEU A 22 19.72 -5.75 1.62
C LEU A 22 18.40 -5.29 0.99
N ILE A 23 18.48 -4.53 -0.12
CA ILE A 23 17.28 -4.05 -0.85
C ILE A 23 16.41 -5.23 -1.26
N GLY A 24 17.01 -6.32 -1.76
CA GLY A 24 16.27 -7.52 -2.14
C GLY A 24 15.59 -8.21 -0.95
N LEU A 25 16.25 -8.34 0.20
CA LEU A 25 15.68 -8.95 1.40
C LEU A 25 14.52 -8.11 1.97
N VAL A 26 14.71 -6.79 2.08
CA VAL A 26 13.65 -5.87 2.52
C VAL A 26 12.49 -5.88 1.52
N GLY A 27 12.77 -5.81 0.23
CA GLY A 27 11.75 -5.87 -0.81
C GLY A 27 10.96 -7.19 -0.81
N LEU A 28 11.63 -8.32 -0.57
CA LEU A 28 10.98 -9.63 -0.45
C LEU A 28 10.04 -9.67 0.76
N ALA A 29 10.47 -9.16 1.91
CA ALA A 29 9.62 -9.03 3.09
C ALA A 29 8.43 -8.10 2.83
N HIS A 30 8.68 -6.94 2.22
CA HIS A 30 7.66 -5.97 1.88
C HIS A 30 6.62 -6.51 0.89
N SER A 31 7.02 -7.35 -0.06
CA SER A 31 6.07 -8.01 -0.95
C SER A 31 5.08 -8.90 -0.21
N VAL A 32 5.51 -9.58 0.88
CA VAL A 32 4.61 -10.39 1.73
C VAL A 32 3.62 -9.50 2.49
N SER A 33 4.03 -8.31 2.95
CA SER A 33 3.11 -7.34 3.56
C SER A 33 1.96 -6.99 2.61
N HIS A 34 2.26 -6.54 1.39
CA HIS A 34 1.26 -6.19 0.40
C HIS A 34 0.45 -7.41 -0.09
N PHE A 35 1.10 -8.57 -0.24
CA PHE A 35 0.42 -9.82 -0.53
C PHE A 35 -0.61 -10.16 0.54
N SER A 36 -0.28 -9.96 1.83
CA SER A 36 -1.17 -10.26 2.95
C SER A 36 -2.45 -9.40 2.97
N GLN A 37 -2.40 -8.19 2.44
CA GLN A 37 -3.56 -7.30 2.33
C GLN A 37 -4.62 -7.82 1.35
N LEU A 38 -4.21 -8.63 0.36
CA LEU A 38 -5.07 -9.17 -0.68
C LEU A 38 -5.30 -10.68 -0.57
N LEU A 39 -5.12 -11.28 0.62
CA LEU A 39 -5.44 -12.69 0.85
C LEU A 39 -6.94 -12.96 0.79
N LEU A 40 -7.76 -12.14 1.44
CA LEU A 40 -9.20 -12.37 1.57
C LEU A 40 -10.05 -11.81 0.43
N PRO A 41 -9.81 -10.60 -0.12
CA PRO A 41 -10.69 -10.00 -1.13
C PRO A 41 -10.96 -10.89 -2.35
N PRO A 42 -9.98 -11.57 -2.97
CA PRO A 42 -10.24 -12.49 -4.08
C PRO A 42 -11.09 -13.69 -3.70
N LEU A 43 -11.14 -14.03 -2.41
CA LEU A 43 -11.87 -15.18 -1.86
C LEU A 43 -13.29 -14.85 -1.42
N PHE A 44 -13.72 -13.60 -1.48
CA PHE A 44 -15.02 -13.15 -1.01
C PHE A 44 -16.21 -13.98 -1.52
N PRO A 45 -16.28 -14.41 -2.79
CA PRO A 45 -17.38 -15.25 -3.26
C PRO A 45 -17.51 -16.55 -2.44
N TRP A 46 -16.41 -17.24 -2.17
CA TRP A 46 -16.41 -18.50 -1.40
C TRP A 46 -16.62 -18.27 0.09
N LEU A 47 -16.03 -17.23 0.67
CA LEU A 47 -16.18 -16.91 2.09
C LEU A 47 -17.59 -16.47 2.42
N LYS A 48 -18.25 -15.76 1.49
CA LYS A 48 -19.65 -15.35 1.61
C LYS A 48 -20.58 -16.57 1.72
N GLU A 49 -20.37 -17.56 0.88
CA GLU A 49 -21.15 -18.81 0.88
C GLU A 49 -20.85 -19.67 2.12
N GLU A 50 -19.57 -19.86 2.45
CA GLU A 50 -19.13 -20.71 3.55
C GLU A 50 -19.66 -20.24 4.91
N PHE A 51 -19.58 -18.93 5.17
CA PHE A 51 -19.99 -18.35 6.46
C PHE A 51 -21.40 -17.76 6.47
N ALA A 52 -22.12 -17.82 5.35
CA ALA A 52 -23.45 -17.21 5.16
C ALA A 52 -23.47 -15.72 5.56
N VAL A 53 -22.46 -14.97 5.16
CA VAL A 53 -22.24 -13.56 5.51
C VAL A 53 -22.43 -12.64 4.32
N SER A 54 -22.63 -11.35 4.59
CA SER A 54 -22.75 -10.30 3.58
C SER A 54 -21.39 -9.76 3.13
N TYR A 55 -21.35 -9.01 2.02
CA TYR A 55 -20.15 -8.27 1.60
C TYR A 55 -19.74 -7.19 2.61
N ALA A 56 -20.71 -6.55 3.27
CA ALA A 56 -20.43 -5.59 4.34
C ALA A 56 -19.73 -6.26 5.53
N GLN A 57 -20.14 -7.49 5.90
CA GLN A 57 -19.47 -8.26 6.95
C GLN A 57 -18.03 -8.68 6.52
N LEU A 58 -17.85 -9.12 5.29
CA LEU A 58 -16.49 -9.39 4.76
C LEU A 58 -15.66 -8.10 4.69
N GLY A 59 -16.27 -6.99 4.34
CA GLY A 59 -15.66 -5.67 4.41
C GLY A 59 -15.23 -5.29 5.83
N PHE A 60 -16.03 -5.60 6.85
CA PHE A 60 -15.66 -5.38 8.24
C PHE A 60 -14.43 -6.18 8.67
N VAL A 61 -14.23 -7.38 8.16
CA VAL A 61 -13.01 -8.17 8.38
C VAL A 61 -11.78 -7.40 7.87
N LEU A 62 -11.87 -6.78 6.68
CA LEU A 62 -10.79 -5.92 6.15
C LEU A 62 -10.61 -4.65 6.99
N THR A 63 -11.70 -4.05 7.46
CA THR A 63 -11.64 -2.89 8.36
C THR A 63 -10.86 -3.23 9.63
N VAL A 64 -11.11 -4.38 10.26
CA VAL A 64 -10.37 -4.84 11.44
C VAL A 64 -8.88 -4.98 11.12
N PHE A 65 -8.54 -5.60 9.98
CA PHE A 65 -7.15 -5.71 9.53
C PHE A 65 -6.48 -4.33 9.42
N PHE A 66 -7.07 -3.38 8.70
CA PHE A 66 -6.44 -2.07 8.46
C PHE A 66 -6.41 -1.18 9.71
N VAL A 67 -7.44 -1.24 10.57
CA VAL A 67 -7.44 -0.49 11.84
C VAL A 67 -6.33 -1.00 12.75
N VAL A 68 -6.21 -2.31 12.91
CA VAL A 68 -5.14 -2.90 13.74
C VAL A 68 -3.77 -2.60 13.14
N SER A 69 -3.62 -2.73 11.81
CA SER A 69 -2.38 -2.40 11.10
C SER A 69 -1.98 -0.93 11.33
N CYS A 70 -2.92 0.01 11.24
CA CYS A 70 -2.69 1.43 11.48
C CYS A 70 -2.17 1.70 12.90
N VAL A 71 -2.83 1.13 13.91
CA VAL A 71 -2.41 1.27 15.31
C VAL A 71 -1.02 0.68 15.54
N VAL A 72 -0.78 -0.53 15.02
CA VAL A 72 0.52 -1.19 15.14
C VAL A 72 1.60 -0.42 14.39
N GLN A 73 1.32 0.12 13.22
CA GLN A 73 2.26 0.94 12.45
C GLN A 73 2.70 2.18 13.23
N ALA A 74 1.77 2.84 13.92
CA ALA A 74 2.08 3.99 14.79
C ALA A 74 2.96 3.60 15.98
N LEU A 75 2.78 2.40 16.53
CA LEU A 75 3.52 1.90 17.70
C LEU A 75 4.84 1.21 17.33
N SER A 76 4.95 0.66 16.15
CA SER A 76 6.08 -0.19 15.76
C SER A 76 7.41 0.57 15.70
N GLY A 77 7.40 1.89 15.50
CA GLY A 77 8.60 2.71 15.61
C GLY A 77 9.27 2.59 17.00
N PHE A 78 8.49 2.57 18.08
CA PHE A 78 9.01 2.37 19.45
C PHE A 78 9.60 0.95 19.65
N TRP A 79 8.99 -0.05 19.03
CA TRP A 79 9.53 -1.43 19.10
C TRP A 79 10.82 -1.56 18.29
N VAL A 80 10.90 -0.93 17.13
CA VAL A 80 12.12 -0.86 16.31
C VAL A 80 13.25 -0.15 17.06
N ASP A 81 12.96 0.96 17.73
CA ASP A 81 13.94 1.68 18.54
C ASP A 81 14.43 0.85 19.73
N ARG A 82 13.55 0.06 20.37
CA ARG A 82 13.87 -0.72 21.57
C ARG A 82 14.53 -2.07 21.26
N PHE A 83 14.01 -2.81 20.26
CA PHE A 83 14.42 -4.19 19.98
C PHE A 83 15.26 -4.30 18.70
N GLY A 84 15.33 -3.23 17.91
CA GLY A 84 15.90 -3.22 16.58
C GLY A 84 14.92 -3.72 15.51
N PRO A 85 15.17 -3.39 14.22
CA PRO A 85 14.25 -3.69 13.13
C PRO A 85 14.12 -5.20 12.84
N ARG A 86 15.19 -5.96 12.99
CA ARG A 86 15.24 -7.38 12.61
C ARG A 86 14.25 -8.27 13.39
N PRO A 87 14.22 -8.30 14.74
CA PRO A 87 13.26 -9.14 15.47
C PRO A 87 11.82 -8.69 15.25
N VAL A 88 11.58 -7.39 15.07
CA VAL A 88 10.23 -6.85 14.77
C VAL A 88 9.75 -7.32 13.40
N LEU A 89 10.64 -7.35 12.38
CA LEU A 89 10.33 -7.89 11.06
C LEU A 89 9.97 -9.38 11.10
N TYR A 90 10.75 -10.16 11.86
CA TYR A 90 10.49 -11.60 12.02
C TYR A 90 9.15 -11.88 12.72
N ALA A 91 8.84 -11.11 13.76
CA ALA A 91 7.55 -11.19 14.44
C ALA A 91 6.39 -10.83 13.49
N GLY A 92 6.55 -9.80 12.65
CA GLY A 92 5.55 -9.44 11.63
C GLY A 92 5.25 -10.58 10.65
N LEU A 93 6.30 -11.19 10.07
CA LEU A 93 6.15 -12.33 9.16
C LEU A 93 5.53 -13.54 9.87
N ALA A 94 5.94 -13.83 11.11
CA ALA A 94 5.37 -14.91 11.90
C ALA A 94 3.87 -14.68 12.20
N CYS A 95 3.47 -13.44 12.51
CA CYS A 95 2.06 -13.08 12.68
C CYS A 95 1.25 -13.26 11.38
N ILE A 96 1.78 -12.88 10.23
CA ILE A 96 1.12 -13.11 8.93
C ILE A 96 0.96 -14.62 8.68
N ALA A 97 2.02 -15.41 8.90
CA ALA A 97 1.96 -16.86 8.72
C ALA A 97 0.92 -17.50 9.66
N ALA A 98 0.92 -17.10 10.94
CA ALA A 98 -0.07 -17.57 11.93
C ALA A 98 -1.49 -17.15 11.56
N ALA A 99 -1.69 -15.94 11.06
CA ALA A 99 -2.99 -15.46 10.59
C ALA A 99 -3.48 -16.29 9.39
N CYS A 100 -2.61 -16.60 8.42
CA CYS A 100 -2.95 -17.44 7.28
C CYS A 100 -3.38 -18.85 7.72
N ALA A 101 -2.66 -19.46 8.67
CA ALA A 101 -3.04 -20.75 9.26
C ALA A 101 -4.39 -20.64 9.96
N GLY A 102 -4.60 -19.59 10.75
CA GLY A 102 -5.85 -19.32 11.44
C GLY A 102 -7.02 -19.09 10.48
N TYR A 103 -6.83 -18.34 9.41
CA TYR A 103 -7.83 -18.18 8.35
C TYR A 103 -8.20 -19.54 7.73
N ALA A 104 -7.19 -20.35 7.34
CA ALA A 104 -7.43 -21.65 6.73
C ALA A 104 -8.21 -22.61 7.67
N TRP A 105 -8.06 -22.46 8.97
CA TRP A 105 -8.72 -23.25 9.99
C TRP A 105 -10.02 -22.65 10.50
N SER A 106 -10.40 -21.46 10.05
CA SER A 106 -11.58 -20.76 10.54
C SER A 106 -12.86 -21.55 10.25
N SER A 107 -13.61 -21.80 11.31
CA SER A 107 -14.94 -22.45 11.29
C SER A 107 -16.08 -21.45 11.51
N SER A 108 -15.77 -20.18 11.78
CA SER A 108 -16.74 -19.12 11.97
C SER A 108 -16.26 -17.77 11.48
N TYR A 109 -17.21 -16.88 11.17
CA TYR A 109 -16.94 -15.50 10.80
C TYR A 109 -16.10 -14.74 11.85
N TRP A 110 -16.38 -14.94 13.13
CA TRP A 110 -15.65 -14.26 14.20
C TRP A 110 -14.21 -14.74 14.34
N MET A 111 -13.97 -16.04 14.07
CA MET A 111 -12.61 -16.59 14.02
C MET A 111 -11.84 -15.98 12.83
N LEU A 112 -12.47 -15.86 11.66
CA LEU A 112 -11.89 -15.16 10.52
C LEU A 112 -11.55 -13.71 10.86
N THR A 113 -12.46 -13.00 11.53
CA THR A 113 -12.26 -11.60 11.97
C THR A 113 -11.13 -11.46 12.99
N PHE A 114 -11.02 -12.40 13.95
CA PHE A 114 -9.92 -12.42 14.91
C PHE A 114 -8.56 -12.55 14.22
N PHE A 115 -8.44 -13.48 13.27
CA PHE A 115 -7.18 -13.64 12.53
C PHE A 115 -6.90 -12.50 11.56
N ALA A 116 -7.90 -11.72 11.13
CA ALA A 116 -7.67 -10.47 10.43
C ALA A 116 -6.96 -9.45 11.33
N GLY A 117 -7.32 -9.39 12.61
CA GLY A 117 -6.57 -8.60 13.59
C GLY A 117 -5.12 -9.07 13.74
N VAL A 118 -4.88 -10.40 13.82
CA VAL A 118 -3.52 -10.96 13.88
C VAL A 118 -2.71 -10.61 12.61
N ALA A 119 -3.33 -10.71 11.43
CA ALA A 119 -2.71 -10.30 10.17
C ALA A 119 -2.38 -8.80 10.16
N GLY A 120 -3.29 -7.97 10.70
CA GLY A 120 -3.07 -6.52 10.86
C GLY A 120 -1.88 -6.21 11.77
N ILE A 121 -1.71 -6.95 12.89
CA ILE A 121 -0.52 -6.84 13.74
C ILE A 121 0.74 -7.13 12.91
N GLY A 122 0.72 -8.22 12.13
CA GLY A 122 1.83 -8.59 11.27
C GLY A 122 2.13 -7.52 10.22
N ASN A 123 1.10 -6.95 9.59
CA ASN A 123 1.26 -5.97 8.51
C ASN A 123 1.80 -4.61 9.00
N GLY A 124 1.39 -4.14 10.18
CA GLY A 124 1.69 -2.80 10.66
C GLY A 124 3.17 -2.54 10.97
N VAL A 125 4.02 -3.57 11.06
CA VAL A 125 5.44 -3.37 11.40
C VAL A 125 6.33 -3.06 10.20
N PHE A 126 5.90 -3.37 8.95
CA PHE A 126 6.80 -3.37 7.80
C PHE A 126 7.35 -1.99 7.45
N HIS A 127 6.52 -0.97 7.24
CA HIS A 127 7.01 0.34 6.82
C HIS A 127 8.05 0.93 7.79
N PRO A 128 7.83 0.99 9.13
CA PRO A 128 8.86 1.47 10.06
C PRO A 128 10.14 0.65 10.05
N VAL A 129 10.04 -0.68 9.93
CA VAL A 129 11.21 -1.57 9.85
C VAL A 129 11.97 -1.36 8.55
N ASP A 130 11.26 -1.38 7.42
CA ASP A 130 11.84 -1.32 6.09
C ASP A 130 12.60 -0.01 5.88
N TYR A 131 11.97 1.13 6.22
CA TYR A 131 12.61 2.43 6.12
C TYR A 131 13.78 2.57 7.10
N THR A 132 13.70 1.97 8.29
CA THR A 132 14.84 1.96 9.23
C THR A 132 16.03 1.20 8.63
N LEU A 133 15.81 0.02 8.07
CA LEU A 133 16.87 -0.77 7.43
C LEU A 133 17.45 -0.07 6.21
N LEU A 134 16.61 0.44 5.30
CA LEU A 134 17.04 1.10 4.07
C LEU A 134 17.82 2.38 4.38
N ASN A 135 17.30 3.25 5.25
CA ASN A 135 17.93 4.53 5.58
C ASN A 135 19.27 4.39 6.27
N ASN A 136 19.44 3.36 7.12
CA ASN A 136 20.65 3.21 7.90
C ASN A 136 21.72 2.34 7.25
N LYS A 137 21.37 1.52 6.25
CA LYS A 137 22.30 0.53 5.71
C LYS A 137 22.59 0.67 4.22
N VAL A 138 21.70 1.31 3.46
CA VAL A 138 21.93 1.55 2.03
C VAL A 138 22.73 2.83 1.85
N SER A 139 23.70 2.80 0.93
CA SER A 139 24.51 3.97 0.58
C SER A 139 23.62 5.14 0.15
N PRO A 140 23.86 6.39 0.64
CA PRO A 140 22.98 7.54 0.34
C PRO A 140 22.75 7.80 -1.15
N SER A 141 23.77 7.55 -1.99
CA SER A 141 23.67 7.69 -3.46
C SER A 141 22.72 6.68 -4.12
N ARG A 142 22.39 5.57 -3.45
CA ARG A 142 21.52 4.49 -3.96
C ARG A 142 20.16 4.42 -3.25
N LEU A 143 19.92 5.28 -2.26
CA LEU A 143 18.70 5.24 -1.46
C LEU A 143 17.43 5.47 -2.29
N GLY A 144 17.50 6.33 -3.31
CA GLY A 144 16.39 6.52 -4.26
C GLY A 144 16.02 5.25 -5.02
N HIS A 145 17.02 4.47 -5.46
CA HIS A 145 16.79 3.18 -6.10
C HIS A 145 16.22 2.14 -5.12
N ALA A 146 16.65 2.19 -3.85
CA ALA A 146 16.13 1.32 -2.80
C ALA A 146 14.63 1.56 -2.55
N TYR A 147 14.21 2.82 -2.50
CA TYR A 147 12.78 3.16 -2.35
C TYR A 147 11.95 2.78 -3.57
N SER A 148 12.52 2.94 -4.77
CA SER A 148 11.84 2.48 -6.00
C SER A 148 11.67 0.96 -6.00
N ALA A 149 12.72 0.20 -5.65
CA ALA A 149 12.65 -1.26 -5.54
C ALA A 149 11.62 -1.70 -4.48
N HIS A 150 11.59 -1.04 -3.32
CA HIS A 150 10.62 -1.26 -2.25
C HIS A 150 9.18 -1.06 -2.75
N GLY A 151 8.89 0.04 -3.45
CA GLY A 151 7.56 0.28 -4.03
C GLY A 151 7.16 -0.75 -5.10
N ILE A 152 8.11 -1.15 -5.97
CA ILE A 152 7.88 -2.17 -7.00
C ILE A 152 7.56 -3.52 -6.37
N THR A 153 8.33 -3.94 -5.35
CA THR A 153 8.10 -5.23 -4.70
C THR A 153 6.76 -5.27 -3.95
N GLY A 154 6.33 -4.17 -3.34
CA GLY A 154 4.99 -4.04 -2.78
C GLY A 154 3.90 -4.22 -3.86
N THR A 155 4.02 -3.53 -4.99
CA THR A 155 3.07 -3.65 -6.10
C THR A 155 3.02 -5.07 -6.66
N LEU A 156 4.16 -5.77 -6.75
CA LEU A 156 4.22 -7.18 -7.15
C LEU A 156 3.50 -8.09 -6.15
N GLY A 157 3.61 -7.82 -4.84
CA GLY A 157 2.84 -8.53 -3.81
C GLY A 157 1.34 -8.44 -4.07
N TRP A 158 0.81 -7.25 -4.34
CA TRP A 158 -0.59 -7.05 -4.71
C TRP A 158 -0.97 -7.73 -6.04
N ALA A 159 -0.08 -7.75 -7.03
CA ALA A 159 -0.36 -8.36 -8.32
C ALA A 159 -0.43 -9.90 -8.26
N ILE A 160 0.41 -10.52 -7.43
CA ILE A 160 0.51 -11.98 -7.32
C ILE A 160 -0.63 -12.55 -6.47
N ALA A 161 -1.04 -11.85 -5.41
CA ALA A 161 -2.02 -12.36 -4.44
C ALA A 161 -3.34 -12.82 -5.09
N PRO A 162 -4.02 -12.05 -5.94
CA PRO A 162 -5.30 -12.47 -6.54
C PRO A 162 -5.16 -13.72 -7.41
N LEU A 163 -4.09 -13.81 -8.20
CA LEU A 163 -3.84 -14.98 -9.06
C LEU A 163 -3.58 -16.23 -8.22
N LEU A 164 -2.74 -16.13 -7.20
CA LEU A 164 -2.41 -17.27 -6.35
C LEU A 164 -3.63 -17.72 -5.55
N MET A 165 -4.32 -16.79 -4.89
CA MET A 165 -5.49 -17.10 -4.06
C MET A 165 -6.60 -17.71 -4.90
N THR A 166 -7.00 -17.09 -6.01
CA THR A 166 -8.06 -17.62 -6.87
C THR A 166 -7.64 -18.90 -7.57
N GLY A 167 -6.40 -18.97 -8.11
CA GLY A 167 -5.90 -20.15 -8.82
C GLY A 167 -5.86 -21.39 -7.94
N VAL A 168 -5.32 -21.27 -6.71
CA VAL A 168 -5.29 -22.39 -5.76
C VAL A 168 -6.71 -22.74 -5.29
N THR A 169 -7.59 -21.73 -5.10
CA THR A 169 -8.97 -21.99 -4.68
C THR A 169 -9.76 -22.76 -5.72
N LEU A 170 -9.61 -22.42 -6.99
CA LEU A 170 -10.27 -23.13 -8.10
C LEU A 170 -9.74 -24.56 -8.29
N ALA A 171 -8.45 -24.79 -8.01
CA ALA A 171 -7.84 -26.10 -8.13
C ALA A 171 -8.11 -27.02 -6.91
N TYR A 172 -8.24 -26.42 -5.72
CA TYR A 172 -8.38 -27.15 -4.46
C TYR A 172 -9.47 -26.57 -3.57
N SER A 173 -9.14 -25.51 -2.77
CA SER A 173 -10.09 -24.84 -1.87
C SER A 173 -9.54 -23.49 -1.41
N TRP A 174 -10.40 -22.63 -0.89
CA TRP A 174 -9.99 -21.37 -0.27
C TRP A 174 -9.12 -21.57 0.98
N ARG A 175 -9.35 -22.67 1.73
CA ARG A 175 -8.52 -23.05 2.88
C ARG A 175 -7.09 -23.39 2.44
N THR A 176 -6.96 -24.18 1.37
CA THR A 176 -5.65 -24.52 0.79
C THR A 176 -4.95 -23.26 0.28
N ALA A 177 -5.66 -22.33 -0.37
CA ALA A 177 -5.09 -21.07 -0.83
C ALA A 177 -4.49 -20.25 0.32
N LEU A 178 -5.20 -20.13 1.42
CA LEU A 178 -4.74 -19.42 2.62
C LEU A 178 -3.55 -20.14 3.29
N ALA A 179 -3.56 -21.47 3.35
CA ALA A 179 -2.42 -22.23 3.83
C ALA A 179 -1.17 -22.01 2.97
N VAL A 180 -1.32 -21.98 1.63
CA VAL A 180 -0.23 -21.65 0.69
C VAL A 180 0.25 -20.23 0.92
N GLY A 181 -0.64 -19.26 1.16
CA GLY A 181 -0.28 -17.89 1.53
C GLY A 181 0.59 -17.85 2.80
N GLY A 182 0.24 -18.65 3.80
CA GLY A 182 1.05 -18.81 5.01
C GLY A 182 2.43 -19.41 4.74
N LEU A 183 2.51 -20.42 3.86
CA LEU A 183 3.79 -21.01 3.45
C LEU A 183 4.69 -19.98 2.73
N VAL A 184 4.13 -19.07 1.94
CA VAL A 184 4.90 -17.96 1.34
C VAL A 184 5.52 -17.08 2.44
N ALA A 185 4.75 -16.70 3.46
CA ALA A 185 5.27 -15.89 4.58
C ALA A 185 6.36 -16.65 5.36
N VAL A 186 6.17 -17.95 5.64
CA VAL A 186 7.17 -18.81 6.28
C VAL A 186 8.44 -18.91 5.43
N ALA A 187 8.31 -19.16 4.13
CA ALA A 187 9.46 -19.27 3.23
C ALA A 187 10.30 -17.98 3.22
N VAL A 188 9.64 -16.82 3.18
CA VAL A 188 10.34 -15.53 3.27
C VAL A 188 10.99 -15.35 4.64
N LEU A 189 10.32 -15.69 5.75
CA LEU A 189 10.91 -15.66 7.09
C LEU A 189 12.17 -16.52 7.16
N VAL A 190 12.14 -17.73 6.61
CA VAL A 190 13.29 -18.66 6.56
C VAL A 190 14.44 -18.04 5.74
N VAL A 191 14.16 -17.44 4.58
CA VAL A 191 15.17 -16.73 3.79
C VAL A 191 15.82 -15.59 4.60
N LEU A 192 15.02 -14.82 5.34
CA LEU A 192 15.55 -13.73 6.17
C LEU A 192 16.38 -14.27 7.37
N LEU A 193 15.97 -15.38 7.97
CA LEU A 193 16.72 -16.03 9.06
C LEU A 193 18.10 -16.50 8.57
N PHE A 194 18.19 -17.11 7.39
CA PHE A 194 19.49 -17.49 6.79
C PHE A 194 20.35 -16.28 6.41
N ASN A 195 19.75 -15.12 6.21
CA ASN A 195 20.44 -13.85 5.89
C ASN A 195 20.48 -12.87 7.06
N HIS A 196 20.30 -13.35 8.31
CA HIS A 196 20.18 -12.50 9.52
C HIS A 196 21.35 -11.51 9.70
N GLY A 197 22.57 -11.86 9.29
CA GLY A 197 23.73 -10.99 9.37
C GLY A 197 23.62 -9.74 8.50
N ARG A 198 22.95 -9.83 7.33
CA ARG A 198 22.72 -8.67 6.46
C ARG A 198 21.68 -7.71 7.04
N LEU A 199 20.75 -8.19 7.87
CA LEU A 199 19.72 -7.41 8.55
C LEU A 199 20.20 -6.91 9.93
N ALA A 200 21.44 -7.25 10.36
CA ALA A 200 21.98 -6.79 11.62
C ALA A 200 22.01 -5.26 11.66
N TYR A 201 21.47 -4.70 12.73
CA TYR A 201 21.35 -3.26 12.94
C TYR A 201 22.12 -2.87 14.20
N THR A 202 23.01 -1.90 14.06
CA THR A 202 23.63 -1.24 15.20
C THR A 202 22.90 0.08 15.38
N PRO A 203 22.22 0.32 16.52
CA PRO A 203 21.56 1.60 16.76
C PRO A 203 22.58 2.73 16.57
N VAL A 204 22.35 3.60 15.62
CA VAL A 204 23.10 4.86 15.56
C VAL A 204 22.67 5.64 16.80
N ALA A 205 23.64 6.06 17.63
CA ALA A 205 23.36 6.87 18.81
C ALA A 205 22.44 8.02 18.38
N VAL A 206 21.24 8.04 18.97
CA VAL A 206 20.22 9.04 18.66
C VAL A 206 20.87 10.40 18.91
N VAL A 207 21.22 11.10 17.83
CA VAL A 207 21.48 12.53 17.93
C VAL A 207 20.23 13.09 18.60
N LYS A 208 20.40 13.66 19.81
CA LYS A 208 19.31 14.22 20.63
C LYS A 208 18.31 14.89 19.69
N LYS A 209 17.10 14.34 19.60
CA LYS A 209 16.01 14.97 18.86
C LYS A 209 16.01 16.44 19.26
N ALA A 210 16.10 17.32 18.28
CA ALA A 210 15.85 18.72 18.51
C ALA A 210 14.59 18.82 19.37
N GLU A 211 14.67 19.53 20.48
CA GLU A 211 13.57 19.80 21.39
C GLU A 211 12.48 20.59 20.63
N GLY A 212 11.55 19.88 20.09
CA GLY A 212 10.44 20.39 19.29
C GLY A 212 9.32 19.39 19.31
N GLY A 213 8.81 19.07 20.51
CA GLY A 213 7.65 18.22 20.73
C GLY A 213 6.32 18.90 20.41
N SER A 214 6.33 20.02 19.71
CA SER A 214 5.11 20.73 19.36
C SER A 214 4.33 19.93 18.33
N MET A 215 3.02 19.70 18.63
CA MET A 215 2.02 19.19 17.69
C MET A 215 1.54 20.28 16.72
N ASP A 216 2.27 21.41 16.65
CA ASP A 216 1.86 22.58 15.87
C ASP A 216 1.76 22.29 14.37
N PHE A 217 2.52 21.31 13.87
CA PHE A 217 2.39 20.85 12.47
C PHE A 217 0.99 20.34 12.13
N LEU A 218 0.20 19.87 13.13
CA LEU A 218 -1.20 19.50 12.93
C LEU A 218 -2.14 20.70 12.70
N LYS A 219 -1.68 21.91 13.00
CA LYS A 219 -2.41 23.16 12.71
C LYS A 219 -2.21 23.59 11.26
N GLU A 220 -1.21 23.02 10.56
CA GLU A 220 -0.91 23.34 9.19
C GLU A 220 -1.95 22.73 8.23
N PRO A 221 -2.71 23.55 7.50
CA PRO A 221 -3.72 23.05 6.54
C PRO A 221 -3.13 22.13 5.46
N ALA A 222 -1.87 22.31 5.08
CA ALA A 222 -1.17 21.50 4.09
C ALA A 222 -1.08 20.02 4.51
N VAL A 223 -0.89 19.74 5.80
CA VAL A 223 -0.81 18.39 6.35
C VAL A 223 -2.15 17.65 6.17
N TRP A 224 -3.26 18.31 6.54
CA TRP A 224 -4.59 17.73 6.40
C TRP A 224 -5.04 17.57 4.95
N MET A 225 -4.58 18.46 4.08
CA MET A 225 -4.84 18.31 2.64
C MET A 225 -4.10 17.11 2.04
N CYS A 226 -2.84 16.89 2.45
CA CYS A 226 -2.10 15.70 2.09
C CYS A 226 -2.74 14.44 2.67
N PHE A 227 -3.18 14.47 3.93
CA PHE A 227 -3.95 13.38 4.54
C PHE A 227 -5.21 13.06 3.73
N ALA A 228 -6.04 14.07 3.41
CA ALA A 228 -7.25 13.88 2.62
C ALA A 228 -6.96 13.30 1.23
N PHE A 229 -5.87 13.72 0.60
CA PHE A 229 -5.44 13.18 -0.68
C PHE A 229 -5.10 11.68 -0.58
N PHE A 230 -4.29 11.28 0.42
CA PHE A 230 -3.94 9.88 0.63
C PHE A 230 -5.13 9.04 1.07
N PHE A 231 -6.03 9.61 1.85
CA PHE A 231 -7.30 8.99 2.22
C PHE A 231 -8.15 8.65 0.98
N MET A 232 -8.35 9.63 0.07
CA MET A 232 -9.08 9.39 -1.18
C MET A 232 -8.36 8.38 -2.08
N PHE A 233 -7.04 8.46 -2.16
CA PHE A 233 -6.24 7.49 -2.92
C PHE A 233 -6.38 6.07 -2.38
N ALA A 234 -6.38 5.90 -1.06
CA ALA A 234 -6.59 4.61 -0.43
C ALA A 234 -8.00 4.08 -0.64
N MET A 235 -9.01 4.97 -0.65
CA MET A 235 -10.37 4.58 -1.02
C MET A 235 -10.45 4.06 -2.46
N VAL A 236 -9.79 4.72 -3.43
CA VAL A 236 -9.72 4.22 -4.83
C VAL A 236 -9.11 2.82 -4.84
N LEU A 237 -7.98 2.61 -4.16
CA LEU A 237 -7.35 1.30 -4.08
C LEU A 237 -8.25 0.26 -3.42
N GLY A 238 -8.87 0.58 -2.30
CA GLY A 238 -9.74 -0.34 -1.56
C GLY A 238 -10.95 -0.81 -2.39
N VAL A 239 -11.57 0.10 -3.16
CA VAL A 239 -12.66 -0.27 -4.07
C VAL A 239 -12.16 -1.20 -5.18
N VAL A 240 -11.03 -0.86 -5.82
CA VAL A 240 -10.46 -1.66 -6.90
C VAL A 240 -10.03 -3.04 -6.39
N GLN A 241 -9.44 -3.11 -5.21
CA GLN A 241 -8.89 -4.33 -4.66
C GLN A 241 -9.96 -5.31 -4.15
N ALA A 242 -11.06 -4.80 -3.56
CA ALA A 242 -12.02 -5.65 -2.87
C ALA A 242 -13.38 -5.77 -3.58
N PHE A 243 -13.82 -4.77 -4.33
CA PHE A 243 -15.22 -4.71 -4.79
C PHE A 243 -15.39 -4.53 -6.29
N ALA A 244 -14.55 -3.74 -6.97
CA ALA A 244 -14.74 -3.45 -8.40
C ALA A 244 -14.69 -4.71 -9.29
N PRO A 245 -13.79 -5.70 -9.07
CA PRO A 245 -13.83 -6.94 -9.86
C PRO A 245 -15.12 -7.73 -9.65
N GLY A 246 -15.63 -7.81 -8.40
CA GLY A 246 -16.91 -8.46 -8.08
C GLY A 246 -18.10 -7.74 -8.72
N ALA A 247 -18.14 -6.41 -8.65
CA ALA A 247 -19.19 -5.61 -9.27
C ALA A 247 -19.22 -5.79 -10.80
N THR A 248 -18.05 -5.81 -11.45
CA THR A 248 -17.99 -6.05 -12.91
C THR A 248 -18.37 -7.47 -13.30
N ARG A 249 -18.12 -8.46 -12.44
CA ARG A 249 -18.61 -9.82 -12.64
C ARG A 249 -20.14 -9.85 -12.73
N GLU A 250 -20.82 -9.22 -11.81
CA GLU A 250 -22.28 -9.18 -11.78
C GLU A 250 -22.88 -8.37 -12.95
N LEU A 251 -22.19 -7.30 -13.41
CA LEU A 251 -22.65 -6.45 -14.49
C LEU A 251 -22.39 -7.04 -15.90
N HIS A 252 -21.28 -7.74 -16.09
CA HIS A 252 -20.80 -8.15 -17.41
C HIS A 252 -20.63 -9.67 -17.55
N GLY A 253 -21.03 -10.47 -16.56
CA GLY A 253 -20.93 -11.93 -16.60
C GLY A 253 -19.48 -12.45 -16.62
N VAL A 254 -18.55 -11.74 -15.99
CA VAL A 254 -17.12 -12.11 -15.95
C VAL A 254 -16.90 -13.36 -15.09
N ALA A 255 -16.17 -14.34 -15.59
CA ALA A 255 -15.82 -15.55 -14.84
C ALA A 255 -14.94 -15.24 -13.61
N LEU A 256 -15.03 -16.08 -12.56
CA LEU A 256 -14.22 -15.90 -11.32
C LEU A 256 -12.71 -15.80 -11.58
N ALA A 257 -12.19 -16.64 -12.47
CA ALA A 257 -10.77 -16.59 -12.84
C ALA A 257 -10.40 -15.26 -13.51
N THR A 258 -11.27 -14.73 -14.36
CA THR A 258 -11.08 -13.43 -15.03
C THR A 258 -11.20 -12.27 -14.04
N MET A 259 -11.99 -12.41 -12.99
CA MET A 259 -12.09 -11.40 -11.91
C MET A 259 -10.73 -11.19 -11.20
N ALA A 260 -10.04 -12.29 -10.87
CA ALA A 260 -8.68 -12.20 -10.29
C ALA A 260 -7.68 -11.56 -11.29
N LEU A 261 -7.80 -11.94 -12.56
CA LEU A 261 -6.97 -11.39 -13.64
C LEU A 261 -7.19 -9.87 -13.81
N CYS A 262 -8.40 -9.36 -13.66
CA CYS A 262 -8.69 -7.92 -13.70
C CYS A 262 -7.83 -7.15 -12.69
N LEU A 263 -7.78 -7.63 -11.44
CA LEU A 263 -6.99 -6.96 -10.40
C LEU A 263 -5.49 -7.05 -10.68
N THR A 264 -5.00 -8.20 -11.11
CA THR A 264 -3.58 -8.37 -11.48
C THR A 264 -3.19 -7.45 -12.65
N ILE A 265 -4.02 -7.40 -13.70
CA ILE A 265 -3.77 -6.52 -14.87
C ILE A 265 -3.82 -5.05 -14.44
N TYR A 266 -4.73 -4.66 -13.53
CA TYR A 266 -4.74 -3.32 -12.97
C TYR A 266 -3.42 -3.00 -12.26
N MET A 267 -2.91 -3.90 -11.41
CA MET A 267 -1.66 -3.69 -10.67
C MET A 267 -0.44 -3.64 -11.58
N CYS A 268 -0.37 -4.52 -12.58
CA CYS A 268 0.69 -4.49 -13.60
C CYS A 268 0.61 -3.22 -14.45
N GLY A 269 -0.59 -2.82 -14.84
CA GLY A 269 -0.83 -1.55 -15.53
C GLY A 269 -0.36 -0.36 -14.70
N SER A 270 -0.71 -0.34 -13.41
CA SER A 270 -0.27 0.70 -12.48
C SER A 270 1.25 0.77 -12.34
N ALA A 271 1.93 -0.37 -12.25
CA ALA A 271 3.38 -0.42 -12.23
C ALA A 271 3.99 0.15 -13.52
N GLY A 272 3.46 -0.23 -14.70
CA GLY A 272 3.87 0.34 -15.98
C GLY A 272 3.61 1.85 -16.07
N GLY A 273 2.45 2.28 -15.59
CA GLY A 273 2.11 3.70 -15.48
C GLY A 273 3.08 4.48 -14.59
N MET A 274 3.49 3.93 -13.44
CA MET A 274 4.48 4.56 -12.56
C MET A 274 5.84 4.78 -13.27
N VAL A 275 6.27 3.83 -14.11
CA VAL A 275 7.49 4.01 -14.90
C VAL A 275 7.34 5.20 -15.84
N LEU A 276 6.24 5.27 -16.61
CA LEU A 276 5.97 6.43 -17.47
C LEU A 276 5.86 7.73 -16.67
N GLY A 277 5.15 7.71 -15.54
CA GLY A 277 4.99 8.84 -14.64
C GLY A 277 6.32 9.41 -14.15
N GLY A 278 7.31 8.55 -13.89
CA GLY A 278 8.67 8.95 -13.53
C GLY A 278 9.35 9.82 -14.59
N PHE A 279 9.11 9.56 -15.88
CA PHE A 279 9.62 10.40 -16.98
C PHE A 279 8.86 11.73 -17.14
N LEU A 280 7.60 11.79 -16.67
CA LEU A 280 6.78 13.00 -16.77
C LEU A 280 7.07 14.04 -15.68
N ILE A 281 7.79 13.69 -14.62
CA ILE A 281 8.15 14.59 -13.49
C ILE A 281 9.28 15.58 -13.84
N LYS A 282 9.53 15.89 -15.06
CA LYS A 282 10.57 16.88 -15.42
C LYS A 282 10.27 18.29 -14.90
N ASP A 283 8.99 18.61 -14.69
CA ASP A 283 8.54 19.91 -14.20
C ASP A 283 7.67 19.74 -12.94
N PRO A 284 8.23 20.02 -11.75
CA PRO A 284 7.49 19.96 -10.49
C PRO A 284 6.23 20.83 -10.45
N MET A 285 6.16 21.85 -11.32
CA MET A 285 5.02 22.76 -11.43
C MET A 285 3.81 22.15 -12.15
N ARG A 286 3.93 20.93 -12.65
CA ARG A 286 2.86 20.24 -13.41
C ARG A 286 2.34 18.98 -12.74
N CYS A 287 2.84 18.65 -11.54
CA CYS A 287 2.47 17.39 -10.83
C CYS A 287 0.96 17.24 -10.67
N GLU A 288 0.24 18.29 -10.27
CA GLU A 288 -1.21 18.24 -10.10
C GLU A 288 -1.96 17.98 -11.43
N ARG A 289 -1.41 18.43 -12.57
CA ARG A 289 -2.02 18.17 -13.88
C ARG A 289 -1.84 16.70 -14.27
N VAL A 290 -0.67 16.11 -14.01
CA VAL A 290 -0.43 14.68 -14.26
C VAL A 290 -1.38 13.83 -13.42
N VAL A 291 -1.53 14.17 -12.13
CA VAL A 291 -2.49 13.53 -11.23
C VAL A 291 -3.92 13.69 -11.76
N ALA A 292 -4.31 14.91 -12.14
CA ALA A 292 -5.66 15.18 -12.63
C ALA A 292 -5.97 14.41 -13.92
N VAL A 293 -5.07 14.39 -14.89
CA VAL A 293 -5.28 13.68 -16.17
C VAL A 293 -5.34 12.18 -15.95
N GLY A 294 -4.42 11.62 -15.14
CA GLY A 294 -4.41 10.18 -14.85
C GLY A 294 -5.69 9.72 -14.17
N PHE A 295 -6.11 10.40 -13.10
CA PHE A 295 -7.32 10.01 -12.38
C PHE A 295 -8.61 10.39 -13.12
N ALA A 296 -8.63 11.46 -13.94
CA ALA A 296 -9.79 11.76 -14.78
C ALA A 296 -10.00 10.67 -15.84
N PHE A 297 -8.94 10.20 -16.49
CA PHE A 297 -9.03 9.08 -17.42
C PHE A 297 -9.48 7.80 -16.70
N ALA A 298 -8.93 7.50 -15.53
CA ALA A 298 -9.35 6.34 -14.73
C ALA A 298 -10.81 6.44 -14.30
N ALA A 299 -11.31 7.63 -13.94
CA ALA A 299 -12.72 7.87 -13.61
C ALA A 299 -13.63 7.65 -14.81
N VAL A 300 -13.25 8.13 -16.00
CA VAL A 300 -13.99 7.87 -17.25
C VAL A 300 -14.07 6.37 -17.52
N VAL A 301 -12.97 5.63 -17.36
CA VAL A 301 -12.97 4.17 -17.53
C VAL A 301 -13.93 3.51 -16.53
N ALA A 302 -13.94 3.93 -15.26
CA ALA A 302 -14.86 3.40 -14.26
C ALA A 302 -16.33 3.70 -14.60
N VAL A 303 -16.65 4.90 -15.13
CA VAL A 303 -17.99 5.26 -15.61
C VAL A 303 -18.39 4.40 -16.83
N VAL A 304 -17.48 4.18 -17.76
CA VAL A 304 -17.72 3.31 -18.94
C VAL A 304 -18.02 1.87 -18.49
N LEU A 305 -17.24 1.33 -17.54
CA LEU A 305 -17.50 0.02 -16.92
C LEU A 305 -18.86 -0.05 -16.22
N ALA A 306 -19.32 1.06 -15.61
CA ALA A 306 -20.59 1.11 -14.90
C ALA A 306 -21.81 1.16 -15.84
N LEU A 307 -21.71 1.90 -16.94
CA LEU A 307 -22.88 2.30 -17.74
C LEU A 307 -23.02 1.58 -19.08
N LEU A 308 -21.91 1.15 -19.68
CA LEU A 308 -21.94 0.54 -21.01
C LEU A 308 -21.84 -0.99 -20.90
N PRO A 309 -22.73 -1.73 -21.62
CA PRO A 309 -22.58 -3.17 -21.74
C PRO A 309 -21.31 -3.47 -22.55
N MET A 310 -20.54 -4.46 -22.08
CA MET A 310 -19.34 -4.86 -22.79
C MET A 310 -19.08 -6.37 -22.69
N PRO A 311 -18.37 -6.95 -23.66
CA PRO A 311 -18.02 -8.36 -23.61
C PRO A 311 -17.02 -8.61 -22.45
N ALA A 312 -17.14 -9.77 -21.80
CA ALA A 312 -16.36 -10.14 -20.62
C ALA A 312 -14.81 -10.04 -20.84
N TRP A 313 -14.33 -10.30 -22.07
CA TRP A 313 -12.90 -10.20 -22.38
C TRP A 313 -12.35 -8.78 -22.37
N LEU A 314 -13.21 -7.76 -22.55
CA LEU A 314 -12.79 -6.36 -22.56
C LEU A 314 -12.61 -5.82 -21.13
N VAL A 315 -13.29 -6.40 -20.14
CA VAL A 315 -13.24 -5.94 -18.74
C VAL A 315 -11.80 -5.92 -18.18
N PRO A 316 -10.97 -6.97 -18.32
CA PRO A 316 -9.57 -6.91 -17.86
C PRO A 316 -8.75 -5.82 -18.57
N VAL A 317 -9.02 -5.55 -19.84
CA VAL A 317 -8.33 -4.48 -20.59
C VAL A 317 -8.68 -3.11 -19.98
N MET A 318 -9.95 -2.88 -19.64
CA MET A 318 -10.38 -1.65 -18.98
C MET A 318 -9.73 -1.48 -17.59
N PHE A 319 -9.59 -2.56 -16.82
CA PHE A 319 -8.84 -2.53 -15.57
C PHE A 319 -7.37 -2.17 -15.81
N GLY A 320 -6.73 -2.70 -16.85
CA GLY A 320 -5.36 -2.36 -17.23
C GLY A 320 -5.20 -0.89 -17.59
N LEU A 321 -6.11 -0.34 -18.39
CA LEU A 321 -6.12 1.08 -18.75
C LEU A 321 -6.32 1.98 -17.52
N MET A 322 -7.26 1.62 -16.65
CA MET A 322 -7.51 2.34 -15.40
C MET A 322 -6.29 2.28 -14.47
N GLY A 323 -5.66 1.11 -14.34
CA GLY A 323 -4.43 0.93 -13.58
C GLY A 323 -3.28 1.75 -14.13
N PHE A 324 -3.04 1.69 -15.44
CA PHE A 324 -1.99 2.45 -16.11
C PHE A 324 -2.15 3.96 -15.90
N ALA A 325 -3.36 4.46 -16.09
CA ALA A 325 -3.66 5.88 -15.91
C ALA A 325 -3.47 6.35 -14.47
N SER A 326 -3.98 5.61 -13.48
CA SER A 326 -3.77 5.95 -12.07
C SER A 326 -2.31 5.79 -11.63
N GLY A 327 -1.60 4.80 -12.19
CA GLY A 327 -0.18 4.58 -11.94
C GLY A 327 0.70 5.74 -12.41
N THR A 328 0.40 6.37 -13.56
CA THR A 328 1.17 7.53 -14.05
C THR A 328 1.14 8.70 -13.09
N ALA A 329 0.12 8.79 -12.25
CA ALA A 329 -0.01 9.82 -11.23
C ALA A 329 0.88 9.57 -9.98
N GLY A 330 1.34 8.32 -9.76
CA GLY A 330 2.04 7.91 -8.54
C GLY A 330 3.25 8.79 -8.19
N PRO A 331 4.26 8.90 -9.05
CA PRO A 331 5.44 9.71 -8.77
C PRO A 331 5.13 11.20 -8.56
N SER A 332 4.18 11.76 -9.32
CA SER A 332 3.74 13.16 -9.16
C SER A 332 3.02 13.37 -7.83
N ARG A 333 2.25 12.38 -7.36
CA ARG A 333 1.61 12.36 -6.05
C ARG A 333 2.64 12.48 -4.92
N ASP A 334 3.67 11.65 -4.95
CA ASP A 334 4.69 11.61 -3.89
C ASP A 334 5.50 12.91 -3.85
N LEU A 335 5.75 13.52 -5.01
CA LEU A 335 6.40 14.83 -5.08
C LEU A 335 5.52 15.97 -4.55
N LEU A 336 4.20 15.95 -4.78
CA LEU A 336 3.27 16.93 -4.22
C LEU A 336 3.32 16.92 -2.68
N VAL A 337 3.35 15.74 -2.05
CA VAL A 337 3.45 15.63 -0.59
C VAL A 337 4.79 16.16 -0.10
N LYS A 338 5.89 15.78 -0.76
CA LYS A 338 7.22 16.27 -0.39
C LYS A 338 7.31 17.80 -0.42
N GLN A 339 6.72 18.44 -1.43
CA GLN A 339 6.71 19.90 -1.56
C GLN A 339 5.84 20.60 -0.52
N SER A 340 4.84 19.91 0.01
CA SER A 340 3.89 20.45 0.99
C SER A 340 4.32 20.19 2.44
N THR A 341 5.45 19.52 2.66
CA THR A 341 5.95 19.16 3.99
C THR A 341 6.87 20.26 4.53
N PRO A 342 6.56 20.85 5.71
CA PRO A 342 7.41 21.87 6.33
C PRO A 342 8.82 21.36 6.64
N PRO A 343 9.87 22.20 6.53
CA PRO A 343 11.23 21.84 6.90
C PRO A 343 11.32 21.39 8.36
N GLY A 344 12.04 20.30 8.64
CA GLY A 344 12.25 19.78 10.00
C GLY A 344 11.10 18.95 10.59
N ALA A 345 9.93 18.87 9.93
CA ALA A 345 8.77 18.09 10.38
C ALA A 345 8.52 16.81 9.57
N THR A 346 9.45 16.45 8.66
CA THR A 346 9.27 15.40 7.64
C THR A 346 8.75 14.08 8.22
N GLY A 347 9.38 13.52 9.25
CA GLY A 347 8.95 12.22 9.80
C GLY A 347 7.55 12.22 10.42
N ARG A 348 7.20 13.29 11.15
CA ARG A 348 5.89 13.42 11.83
C ARG A 348 4.76 13.68 10.83
N VAL A 349 5.01 14.54 9.85
CA VAL A 349 4.06 14.85 8.78
C VAL A 349 3.78 13.61 7.93
N TYR A 350 4.83 12.89 7.53
CA TYR A 350 4.65 11.64 6.79
C TYR A 350 3.85 10.61 7.59
N GLY A 351 4.08 10.47 8.91
CA GLY A 351 3.29 9.58 9.75
C GLY A 351 1.78 9.87 9.71
N VAL A 352 1.40 11.15 9.84
CA VAL A 352 -0.02 11.55 9.75
C VAL A 352 -0.56 11.38 8.33
N VAL A 353 0.17 11.83 7.33
CA VAL A 353 -0.26 11.79 5.92
C VAL A 353 -0.47 10.34 5.47
N TYR A 354 0.47 9.45 5.78
CA TYR A 354 0.32 8.03 5.44
C TYR A 354 -0.75 7.31 6.28
N GLY A 355 -1.08 7.82 7.49
CA GLY A 355 -2.26 7.37 8.24
C GLY A 355 -3.57 7.53 7.44
N GLY A 356 -3.62 8.48 6.50
CA GLY A 356 -4.72 8.59 5.56
C GLY A 356 -4.93 7.34 4.69
N LEU A 357 -3.84 6.61 4.34
CA LEU A 357 -3.95 5.35 3.59
C LEU A 357 -4.69 4.29 4.41
N ASP A 358 -4.27 4.08 5.66
CA ASP A 358 -4.87 3.05 6.50
C ASP A 358 -6.34 3.37 6.81
N VAL A 359 -6.65 4.64 7.11
CA VAL A 359 -8.03 5.09 7.37
C VAL A 359 -8.91 4.94 6.12
N GLY A 360 -8.40 5.29 4.93
CA GLY A 360 -9.12 5.10 3.67
C GLY A 360 -9.40 3.62 3.39
N GLN A 361 -8.41 2.76 3.58
CA GLN A 361 -8.57 1.31 3.41
C GLN A 361 -9.52 0.70 4.45
N ALA A 362 -9.58 1.24 5.67
CA ALA A 362 -10.49 0.77 6.71
C ALA A 362 -11.95 1.17 6.48
N ILE A 363 -12.20 2.37 5.95
CA ILE A 363 -13.57 2.90 5.73
C ILE A 363 -14.18 2.37 4.43
N THR A 364 -13.39 2.23 3.37
CA THR A 364 -13.86 1.79 2.05
C THR A 364 -14.70 0.51 2.09
N PRO A 365 -14.28 -0.56 2.78
CA PRO A 365 -15.03 -1.81 2.78
C PRO A 365 -16.42 -1.69 3.41
N LEU A 366 -16.59 -0.81 4.38
CA LEU A 366 -17.90 -0.60 5.03
C LEU A 366 -18.90 0.04 4.07
N ILE A 367 -18.47 1.02 3.28
CA ILE A 367 -19.33 1.74 2.34
C ILE A 367 -19.65 0.86 1.12
N PHE A 368 -18.62 0.33 0.48
CA PHE A 368 -18.75 -0.38 -0.78
C PHE A 368 -19.27 -1.82 -0.60
N GLY A 369 -19.03 -2.43 0.57
CA GLY A 369 -19.66 -3.69 0.95
C GLY A 369 -21.19 -3.58 1.02
N LEU A 370 -21.71 -2.49 1.61
CA LEU A 370 -23.14 -2.21 1.65
C LEU A 370 -23.73 -2.03 0.25
N LEU A 371 -23.03 -1.33 -0.66
CA LEU A 371 -23.48 -1.18 -2.05
C LEU A 371 -23.57 -2.55 -2.75
N MET A 372 -22.60 -3.43 -2.52
CA MET A 372 -22.61 -4.80 -3.05
C MET A 372 -23.79 -5.62 -2.51
N ASP A 373 -24.07 -5.52 -1.21
CA ASP A 373 -25.18 -6.26 -0.56
C ASP A 373 -26.57 -5.82 -1.07
N HIS A 374 -26.72 -4.53 -1.45
CA HIS A 374 -27.93 -4.01 -2.03
C HIS A 374 -28.02 -4.18 -3.55
N GLY A 375 -27.10 -4.95 -4.18
CA GLY A 375 -27.07 -5.16 -5.61
C GLY A 375 -26.72 -3.90 -6.42
N GLN A 376 -26.18 -2.87 -5.76
CA GLN A 376 -25.82 -1.59 -6.40
C GLN A 376 -24.44 -1.68 -7.09
N PHE A 377 -24.26 -2.67 -7.96
CA PHE A 377 -22.98 -2.92 -8.64
C PHE A 377 -22.53 -1.74 -9.51
N ARG A 378 -23.48 -1.07 -10.19
CA ARG A 378 -23.19 0.20 -10.90
C ARG A 378 -22.75 1.29 -9.92
N GLY A 379 -23.40 1.35 -8.74
CA GLY A 379 -23.08 2.29 -7.67
C GLY A 379 -21.64 2.12 -7.16
N VAL A 380 -21.10 0.89 -7.11
CA VAL A 380 -19.71 0.63 -6.75
C VAL A 380 -18.75 1.31 -7.74
N LEU A 381 -18.95 1.14 -9.04
CA LEU A 381 -18.09 1.71 -10.07
C LEU A 381 -18.27 3.23 -10.22
N LEU A 382 -19.48 3.74 -10.09
CA LEU A 382 -19.75 5.19 -10.08
C LEU A 382 -19.19 5.84 -8.80
N GLY A 383 -19.27 5.16 -7.66
CA GLY A 383 -18.63 5.59 -6.42
C GLY A 383 -17.10 5.63 -6.54
N LEU A 384 -16.49 4.64 -7.21
CA LEU A 384 -15.09 4.66 -7.55
C LEU A 384 -14.73 5.90 -8.38
N ALA A 385 -15.49 6.18 -9.44
CA ALA A 385 -15.28 7.35 -10.27
C ALA A 385 -15.43 8.65 -9.46
N LEU A 386 -16.44 8.74 -8.58
CA LEU A 386 -16.62 9.89 -7.69
C LEU A 386 -15.43 10.12 -6.79
N VAL A 387 -14.91 9.07 -6.14
CA VAL A 387 -13.72 9.18 -5.27
C VAL A 387 -12.51 9.63 -6.07
N GLN A 388 -12.31 9.16 -7.30
CA GLN A 388 -11.24 9.61 -8.19
C GLN A 388 -11.37 11.10 -8.54
N VAL A 389 -12.59 11.59 -8.79
CA VAL A 389 -12.84 13.02 -9.02
C VAL A 389 -12.56 13.85 -7.76
N LEU A 390 -12.99 13.40 -6.58
CA LEU A 390 -12.69 14.07 -5.31
C LEU A 390 -11.18 14.12 -5.03
N LEU A 391 -10.45 13.05 -5.38
CA LEU A 391 -9.00 12.99 -5.28
C LEU A 391 -8.35 14.09 -6.16
N ILE A 392 -8.84 14.31 -7.38
CA ILE A 392 -8.34 15.37 -8.27
C ILE A 392 -8.50 16.73 -7.60
N PHE A 393 -9.68 17.03 -7.04
CA PHE A 393 -9.90 18.29 -6.33
C PHE A 393 -8.96 18.45 -5.13
N SER A 394 -8.69 17.38 -4.38
CA SER A 394 -7.75 17.42 -3.25
C SER A 394 -6.32 17.74 -3.73
N ALA A 395 -5.86 17.19 -4.86
CA ALA A 395 -4.54 17.46 -5.42
C ALA A 395 -4.34 18.96 -5.77
N PHE A 396 -5.34 19.60 -6.39
CA PHE A 396 -5.28 21.03 -6.66
C PHE A 396 -5.27 21.90 -5.40
N ARG A 397 -5.99 21.48 -4.36
CA ARG A 397 -5.99 22.17 -3.07
C ARG A 397 -4.65 22.07 -2.36
N VAL A 398 -4.00 20.90 -2.35
CA VAL A 398 -2.64 20.71 -1.79
C VAL A 398 -1.70 21.76 -2.36
N ARG A 399 -1.68 21.96 -3.67
CA ARG A 399 -0.85 22.98 -4.32
C ARG A 399 -1.18 24.41 -3.90
N SER A 400 -2.46 24.75 -3.80
CA SER A 400 -2.90 26.11 -3.48
C SER A 400 -2.44 26.57 -2.08
N VAL A 401 -2.34 25.62 -1.14
CA VAL A 401 -1.87 25.89 0.23
C VAL A 401 -0.35 25.96 0.28
N GLY A 402 0.37 25.04 -0.41
CA GLY A 402 1.84 25.07 -0.46
C GLY A 402 2.43 26.35 -1.07
N ARG A 403 1.73 27.00 -2.00
CA ARG A 403 2.17 28.30 -2.59
C ARG A 403 2.00 29.51 -1.67
N ARG A 404 1.21 29.41 -0.61
CA ARG A 404 0.98 30.50 0.34
C ARG A 404 2.02 30.59 1.46
N GLN A 405 2.88 29.58 1.60
CA GLN A 405 4.00 29.65 2.52
C GLN A 405 5.15 30.41 1.85
N PRO A 406 5.59 31.58 2.36
CA PRO A 406 6.77 32.27 1.85
C PRO A 406 7.98 31.34 2.02
N VAL A 407 8.76 31.17 0.95
CA VAL A 407 10.10 30.62 1.06
C VAL A 407 10.84 31.57 2.01
N ALA A 408 11.11 31.10 3.24
CA ALA A 408 12.01 31.83 4.12
C ALA A 408 13.35 31.96 3.40
N ALA A 409 13.71 33.20 3.06
CA ALA A 409 14.92 33.59 2.36
C ALA A 409 16.17 33.34 3.22
#